data_b887b41fb445454d8970596307ddf1fa
#
_entry.id   b887b41fb445454d8970596307ddf1fa
#
_cell.length_a   1.000
_cell.length_b   1.000
_cell.length_c   1.000
_cell.angle_alpha   90.00
_cell.angle_beta   90.00
_cell.angle_gamma   90.00
#
_symmetry.space_group_name_H-M   'P 1'
#
loop_
_entity.id
_entity.type
_entity.pdbx_description
1 polymer ?
#
loop_
_entity_poly.entity_id
_entity_poly.type
_entity_poly.pdbx_seq_one_letter_code
_entity_poly.pdbx_strand_id
1 'polypeptide(L)'
;MRKATEYEAVKKFPLFAGYLEHFNQFSRNNEIPGLLSFFFILGQAAVPYVRIPVGGSNLDPRVSMFWIQDTRTGKSAAYQVIEQVLKEANMRSEDYNSGNDAALVGTLVPDPDSEDRRNPDMIVRPGLLAGRKGLNFDEGSVVLKTGQHNENTTLFLQSALNAAGTGRNILTKHMARDTFSVKSEVSLWITTYPPKGIKEHVLDKGIFQRVLTYWRHWTLDMKRAINHELAEAVHQQPEFEVPFDDVVDFFKEAQKRLKRRVQELADIPPMEWDDMREDDQEAVVMSLMHRMFTVDESYRPALMSAIDEYYGIVAPLGPDTQGICSSFIMGLQNYTNVLAHHMAMVEGVWVVTGDHIDMAREILFDLYGNLIQWLESEINIGAGGAEKKKMEDFWRKAFNQCEVFDFDDARGQGWAKKKEVMQAFGRLANYSSPASLNAKFNQFAEPMFKDTREGVRVYIRLRPEYRKGKGA
;
A
#
# COMPACT_ATOMS: atom_id res chain seq x y z
N MET A 1 7.70 -5.87 -14.90
CA MET A 1 8.42 -4.93 -14.04
C MET A 1 9.91 -5.13 -14.23
N ARG A 2 10.68 -4.05 -14.36
CA ARG A 2 12.15 -4.08 -14.58
C ARG A 2 12.88 -4.61 -13.35
N LYS A 3 14.15 -5.01 -13.51
CA LYS A 3 15.05 -5.23 -12.37
C LYS A 3 15.45 -3.90 -11.75
N ALA A 4 15.76 -3.87 -10.45
CA ALA A 4 16.17 -2.62 -9.81
C ALA A 4 17.43 -2.00 -10.44
N THR A 5 18.36 -2.85 -10.89
CA THR A 5 19.59 -2.42 -11.58
C THR A 5 19.37 -1.76 -12.94
N GLU A 6 18.18 -1.85 -13.50
CA GLU A 6 17.82 -1.21 -14.77
C GLU A 6 17.37 0.23 -14.62
N TYR A 7 17.00 0.67 -13.38
CA TYR A 7 16.59 2.06 -13.12
C TYR A 7 17.78 3.02 -13.17
N GLU A 8 17.54 4.19 -13.76
CA GLU A 8 18.58 5.24 -13.88
C GLU A 8 19.12 5.69 -12.52
N ALA A 9 18.29 5.72 -11.48
CA ALA A 9 18.71 6.03 -10.12
C ALA A 9 19.79 5.05 -9.62
N VAL A 10 19.60 3.74 -9.85
CA VAL A 10 20.56 2.71 -9.41
C VAL A 10 21.85 2.76 -10.22
N LYS A 11 21.77 3.05 -11.52
CA LYS A 11 22.94 3.24 -12.38
C LYS A 11 23.74 4.49 -12.02
N LYS A 12 23.03 5.59 -11.68
CA LYS A 12 23.68 6.88 -11.36
C LYS A 12 24.34 6.87 -9.98
N PHE A 13 23.74 6.17 -9.01
CA PHE A 13 24.20 6.19 -7.62
C PHE A 13 24.66 4.80 -7.16
N PRO A 14 25.99 4.51 -7.13
CA PRO A 14 26.53 3.21 -6.72
C PRO A 14 26.08 2.74 -5.34
N LEU A 15 25.72 3.66 -4.46
CA LEU A 15 25.21 3.37 -3.13
C LEU A 15 23.93 2.52 -3.16
N PHE A 16 23.03 2.75 -4.12
CA PHE A 16 21.84 1.92 -4.28
C PHE A 16 22.21 0.48 -4.64
N ALA A 17 23.15 0.31 -5.59
CA ALA A 17 23.62 -1.00 -5.99
C ALA A 17 24.26 -1.74 -4.80
N GLY A 18 25.16 -1.08 -4.07
CA GLY A 18 25.79 -1.65 -2.88
C GLY A 18 24.80 -2.03 -1.78
N TYR A 19 23.81 -1.18 -1.50
CA TYR A 19 22.74 -1.52 -0.56
C TYR A 19 21.94 -2.74 -1.02
N LEU A 20 21.60 -2.81 -2.31
CA LEU A 20 20.86 -3.94 -2.88
C LEU A 20 21.64 -5.27 -2.79
N GLU A 21 22.97 -5.25 -2.91
CA GLU A 21 23.78 -6.43 -2.70
C GLU A 21 23.62 -7.00 -1.28
N HIS A 22 23.68 -6.13 -0.26
CA HIS A 22 23.43 -6.51 1.14
C HIS A 22 22.01 -7.00 1.36
N PHE A 23 21.03 -6.30 0.81
CA PHE A 23 19.61 -6.68 0.91
C PHE A 23 19.35 -8.06 0.30
N ASN A 24 19.92 -8.33 -0.86
CA ASN A 24 19.76 -9.60 -1.58
C ASN A 24 20.33 -10.82 -0.85
N GLN A 25 21.22 -10.65 0.12
CA GLN A 25 21.66 -11.78 0.96
C GLN A 25 20.54 -12.34 1.82
N PHE A 26 19.70 -11.45 2.34
CA PHE A 26 18.58 -11.81 3.21
C PHE A 26 17.31 -12.09 2.42
N SER A 27 17.13 -11.41 1.29
CA SER A 27 15.90 -11.46 0.51
C SER A 27 16.15 -11.49 -0.99
N ARG A 28 16.63 -12.65 -1.47
CA ARG A 28 17.03 -12.86 -2.86
C ARG A 28 15.91 -12.62 -3.85
N ASN A 29 16.25 -12.05 -5.01
CA ASN A 29 15.31 -11.73 -6.09
C ASN A 29 14.17 -10.79 -5.70
N ASN A 30 14.34 -10.00 -4.65
CA ASN A 30 13.40 -8.97 -4.18
C ASN A 30 14.00 -7.57 -4.28
N GLU A 31 14.70 -7.29 -5.37
CA GLU A 31 15.44 -6.04 -5.58
C GLU A 31 14.55 -4.78 -5.48
N ILE A 32 13.30 -4.85 -5.95
CA ILE A 32 12.39 -3.69 -5.87
C ILE A 32 12.01 -3.38 -4.42
N PRO A 33 11.55 -4.34 -3.60
CA PRO A 33 11.45 -4.12 -2.16
C PRO A 33 12.75 -3.62 -1.53
N GLY A 34 13.90 -4.14 -1.97
CA GLY A 34 15.21 -3.65 -1.53
C GLY A 34 15.41 -2.17 -1.83
N LEU A 35 15.15 -1.73 -3.05
CA LEU A 35 15.24 -0.31 -3.42
C LEU A 35 14.27 0.56 -2.60
N LEU A 36 13.03 0.09 -2.41
CA LEU A 36 12.04 0.80 -1.60
C LEU A 36 12.42 0.86 -0.12
N SER A 37 13.12 -0.15 0.40
CA SER A 37 13.61 -0.16 1.78
C SER A 37 14.71 0.89 2.00
N PHE A 38 15.54 1.17 1.01
CA PHE A 38 16.49 2.27 1.08
C PHE A 38 15.77 3.61 1.29
N PHE A 39 14.73 3.88 0.50
CA PHE A 39 13.92 5.10 0.66
C PHE A 39 13.15 5.13 1.99
N PHE A 40 12.70 3.97 2.47
CA PHE A 40 12.08 3.85 3.79
C PHE A 40 13.04 4.31 4.89
N ILE A 41 14.29 3.84 4.87
CA ILE A 41 15.34 4.21 5.85
C ILE A 41 15.69 5.70 5.70
N LEU A 42 15.93 6.16 4.47
CA LEU A 42 16.27 7.58 4.21
C LEU A 42 15.15 8.52 4.65
N GLY A 43 13.89 8.11 4.45
CA GLY A 43 12.73 8.87 4.95
C GLY A 43 12.72 9.01 6.46
N GLN A 44 13.07 7.94 7.20
CA GLN A 44 13.20 8.00 8.66
C GLN A 44 14.38 8.86 9.11
N ALA A 45 15.48 8.84 8.36
CA ALA A 45 16.64 9.71 8.62
C ALA A 45 16.29 11.19 8.42
N ALA A 46 15.45 11.50 7.44
CA ALA A 46 15.16 12.87 6.99
C ALA A 46 13.93 13.50 7.68
N VAL A 47 12.96 12.73 8.16
CA VAL A 47 11.71 13.27 8.72
C VAL A 47 11.88 14.29 9.85
N PRO A 48 12.94 14.27 10.70
CA PRO A 48 13.16 15.29 11.70
C PRO A 48 13.49 16.69 11.14
N TYR A 49 13.95 16.75 9.88
CA TYR A 49 14.63 17.92 9.34
C TYR A 49 13.99 18.46 8.05
N VAL A 50 13.14 17.68 7.40
CA VAL A 50 12.64 17.99 6.06
C VAL A 50 11.12 18.04 6.02
N ARG A 51 10.59 19.11 5.41
CA ARG A 51 9.20 19.20 4.92
C ARG A 51 9.25 19.64 3.47
N ILE A 52 8.43 19.03 2.63
CA ILE A 52 8.39 19.26 1.19
C ILE A 52 7.14 20.05 0.89
N PRO A 53 7.24 21.31 0.40
CA PRO A 53 6.07 22.12 0.13
C PRO A 53 5.28 21.59 -1.07
N VAL A 54 3.94 21.46 -0.92
CA VAL A 54 3.04 21.08 -2.02
C VAL A 54 1.77 21.91 -1.93
N GLY A 55 1.63 22.89 -2.85
CA GLY A 55 0.50 23.81 -2.83
C GLY A 55 0.39 24.57 -1.50
N GLY A 56 -0.77 24.53 -0.86
CA GLY A 56 -1.00 25.12 0.46
C GLY A 56 -0.73 24.19 1.65
N SER A 57 -0.01 23.07 1.44
CA SER A 57 0.27 22.05 2.44
C SER A 57 1.73 21.59 2.35
N ASN A 58 2.09 20.57 3.10
CA ASN A 58 3.40 19.94 3.03
C ASN A 58 3.27 18.41 2.97
N LEU A 59 4.32 17.79 2.42
CA LEU A 59 4.63 16.38 2.59
C LEU A 59 5.82 16.26 3.54
N ASP A 60 6.01 15.09 4.10
CA ASP A 60 7.26 14.73 4.76
C ASP A 60 8.00 13.64 3.96
N PRO A 61 9.30 13.42 4.21
CA PRO A 61 10.11 12.52 3.41
C PRO A 61 9.86 11.03 3.69
N ARG A 62 8.93 10.67 4.56
CA ARG A 62 8.68 9.26 4.92
C ARG A 62 8.17 8.47 3.72
N VAL A 63 8.66 7.26 3.59
CA VAL A 63 8.16 6.25 2.65
C VAL A 63 7.60 5.09 3.45
N SER A 64 6.39 4.67 3.11
CA SER A 64 5.76 3.47 3.67
C SER A 64 5.45 2.49 2.55
N MET A 65 5.56 1.20 2.86
CA MET A 65 5.44 0.15 1.87
C MET A 65 4.44 -0.92 2.27
N PHE A 66 3.70 -1.40 1.27
CA PHE A 66 2.85 -2.58 1.36
C PHE A 66 3.34 -3.64 0.37
N TRP A 67 3.98 -4.68 0.89
CA TRP A 67 4.59 -5.74 0.07
C TRP A 67 3.76 -7.03 0.12
N ILE A 68 3.14 -7.34 -1.02
CA ILE A 68 2.24 -8.49 -1.20
C ILE A 68 2.97 -9.54 -2.03
N GLN A 69 3.28 -10.67 -1.43
CA GLN A 69 4.02 -11.75 -2.09
C GLN A 69 3.74 -13.09 -1.43
N ASP A 70 3.92 -14.19 -2.16
CA ASP A 70 3.75 -15.55 -1.65
C ASP A 70 4.55 -15.82 -0.36
N THR A 71 4.14 -16.82 0.40
CA THR A 71 4.85 -17.25 1.60
C THR A 71 6.23 -17.84 1.26
N ARG A 72 7.17 -17.75 2.20
CA ARG A 72 8.54 -18.29 2.08
C ARG A 72 9.33 -17.72 0.91
N THR A 73 9.20 -16.43 0.70
CA THR A 73 9.89 -15.70 -0.38
C THR A 73 10.85 -14.62 0.14
N GLY A 74 11.25 -14.69 1.40
CA GLY A 74 12.26 -13.81 2.00
C GLY A 74 11.72 -12.47 2.58
N LYS A 75 10.39 -12.27 2.65
CA LYS A 75 9.81 -11.00 3.15
C LYS A 75 10.23 -10.67 4.58
N SER A 76 10.05 -11.61 5.51
CA SER A 76 10.41 -11.42 6.93
C SER A 76 11.92 -11.24 7.11
N ALA A 77 12.74 -11.98 6.34
CA ALA A 77 14.19 -11.82 6.37
C ALA A 77 14.65 -10.45 5.85
N ALA A 78 13.94 -9.86 4.91
CA ALA A 78 14.24 -8.53 4.36
C ALA A 78 14.26 -7.44 5.44
N TYR A 79 13.34 -7.53 6.42
CA TYR A 79 13.29 -6.52 7.48
C TYR A 79 14.50 -6.56 8.40
N GLN A 80 15.21 -7.67 8.50
CA GLN A 80 16.45 -7.77 9.31
C GLN A 80 17.51 -6.78 8.84
N VAL A 81 17.67 -6.59 7.53
CA VAL A 81 18.61 -5.58 6.98
C VAL A 81 18.14 -4.17 7.31
N ILE A 82 16.85 -3.91 7.14
CA ILE A 82 16.27 -2.60 7.44
C ILE A 82 16.48 -2.27 8.92
N GLU A 83 16.15 -3.21 9.81
CA GLU A 83 16.31 -3.06 11.25
C GLU A 83 17.77 -2.85 11.65
N GLN A 84 18.69 -3.61 11.05
CA GLN A 84 20.10 -3.46 11.32
C GLN A 84 20.61 -2.07 10.94
N VAL A 85 20.29 -1.58 9.73
CA VAL A 85 20.68 -0.23 9.29
C VAL A 85 20.05 0.84 10.19
N LEU A 86 18.75 0.73 10.51
CA LEU A 86 18.08 1.69 11.40
C LEU A 86 18.78 1.75 12.76
N LYS A 87 19.05 0.60 13.36
CA LYS A 87 19.70 0.50 14.67
C LYS A 87 21.12 1.08 14.66
N GLU A 88 21.93 0.71 13.67
CA GLU A 88 23.31 1.18 13.56
C GLU A 88 23.39 2.67 13.21
N ALA A 89 22.38 3.21 12.50
CA ALA A 89 22.25 4.64 12.23
C ALA A 89 21.52 5.42 13.36
N ASN A 90 21.36 4.82 14.56
CA ASN A 90 20.67 5.40 15.71
C ASN A 90 19.21 5.82 15.45
N MET A 91 18.52 5.11 14.59
CA MET A 91 17.09 5.24 14.35
C MET A 91 16.31 4.12 15.04
N ARG A 92 15.06 4.41 15.44
CA ARG A 92 14.23 3.43 16.13
C ARG A 92 13.53 2.52 15.13
N SER A 93 13.42 1.24 15.50
CA SER A 93 12.66 0.21 14.80
C SER A 93 11.86 -0.60 15.80
N GLU A 94 10.63 -0.97 15.47
CA GLU A 94 9.77 -1.82 16.28
C GLU A 94 8.97 -2.78 15.40
N ASP A 95 8.64 -3.95 15.97
CA ASP A 95 7.80 -4.96 15.30
C ASP A 95 6.38 -4.95 15.88
N TYR A 96 5.39 -5.00 14.98
CA TYR A 96 4.01 -5.26 15.35
C TYR A 96 3.75 -6.77 15.34
N ASN A 97 3.71 -7.38 16.51
CA ASN A 97 3.56 -8.83 16.66
C ASN A 97 2.12 -9.29 16.89
N SER A 98 1.30 -8.46 17.42
CA SER A 98 -0.17 -8.58 17.58
C SER A 98 -0.65 -7.53 18.58
N GLY A 99 -1.88 -7.07 18.46
CA GLY A 99 -2.37 -6.12 19.45
C GLY A 99 -3.76 -5.60 19.12
N ASN A 100 -4.24 -4.86 20.08
CA ASN A 100 -5.47 -4.10 20.00
C ASN A 100 -5.14 -2.61 19.83
N ASP A 101 -6.14 -1.77 19.79
CA ASP A 101 -5.99 -0.31 19.70
C ASP A 101 -5.09 0.28 20.80
N ALA A 102 -5.01 -0.38 21.98
CA ALA A 102 -4.14 0.06 23.06
C ALA A 102 -2.66 -0.19 22.73
N ALA A 103 -2.33 -1.29 22.06
CA ALA A 103 -0.98 -1.55 21.60
C ALA A 103 -0.57 -0.58 20.49
N LEU A 104 -1.49 -0.21 19.60
CA LEU A 104 -1.20 0.69 18.48
C LEU A 104 -1.09 2.15 18.91
N VAL A 105 -2.09 2.68 19.59
CA VAL A 105 -2.16 4.12 19.93
C VAL A 105 -1.62 4.39 21.33
N GLY A 106 -1.80 3.45 22.25
CA GLY A 106 -1.44 3.58 23.64
C GLY A 106 -2.63 3.49 24.59
N THR A 107 -2.34 3.71 25.86
CA THR A 107 -3.33 3.68 26.93
C THR A 107 -2.93 4.64 28.05
N LEU A 108 -3.90 5.00 28.88
CA LEU A 108 -3.65 5.70 30.12
C LEU A 108 -3.31 4.68 31.22
N VAL A 109 -2.26 4.96 31.96
CA VAL A 109 -1.82 4.16 33.14
C VAL A 109 -1.65 5.08 34.32
N PRO A 110 -1.84 4.58 35.56
CA PRO A 110 -1.54 5.36 36.75
C PRO A 110 -0.08 5.84 36.76
N ASP A 111 0.12 7.10 37.07
CA ASP A 111 1.45 7.66 37.28
C ASP A 111 2.10 6.99 38.50
N PRO A 112 3.24 6.29 38.32
CA PRO A 112 3.94 5.66 39.44
C PRO A 112 4.44 6.68 40.48
N ASP A 113 4.65 7.93 40.05
CA ASP A 113 5.16 9.01 40.88
C ASP A 113 4.03 9.88 41.50
N SER A 114 2.75 9.51 41.25
CA SER A 114 1.61 10.23 41.85
C SER A 114 1.59 10.14 43.36
N GLU A 115 1.44 11.27 44.00
CA GLU A 115 1.36 11.36 45.50
C GLU A 115 0.08 10.72 46.02
N ASP A 116 -1.04 10.79 45.28
CA ASP A 116 -2.31 10.17 45.67
C ASP A 116 -2.42 8.74 45.09
N ARG A 117 -2.03 7.77 45.92
CA ARG A 117 -2.13 6.34 45.57
C ARG A 117 -3.58 5.82 45.39
N ARG A 118 -4.60 6.55 45.94
CA ARG A 118 -6.01 6.13 45.85
C ARG A 118 -6.69 6.65 44.58
N ASN A 119 -6.24 7.80 44.11
CA ASN A 119 -6.70 8.42 42.86
C ASN A 119 -5.50 9.01 42.13
N PRO A 120 -4.61 8.13 41.59
CA PRO A 120 -3.38 8.56 40.94
C PRO A 120 -3.64 9.37 39.71
N ASP A 121 -2.78 10.32 39.45
CA ASP A 121 -2.72 10.98 38.14
C ASP A 121 -2.51 9.94 37.02
N MET A 122 -3.06 10.21 35.88
CA MET A 122 -2.94 9.30 34.75
C MET A 122 -1.95 9.83 33.70
N ILE A 123 -1.01 9.00 33.30
CA ILE A 123 -0.04 9.31 32.25
C ILE A 123 -0.30 8.47 31.01
N VAL A 124 0.04 9.02 29.86
CA VAL A 124 -0.05 8.32 28.59
C VAL A 124 1.12 7.36 28.45
N ARG A 125 0.82 6.05 28.38
CA ARG A 125 1.76 5.05 27.90
C ARG A 125 1.59 4.96 26.37
N PRO A 126 2.53 5.51 25.56
CA PRO A 126 2.38 5.55 24.12
C PRO A 126 2.41 4.15 23.51
N GLY A 127 1.66 3.98 22.41
CA GLY A 127 1.65 2.74 21.62
C GLY A 127 2.67 2.75 20.46
N LEU A 128 2.59 1.73 19.64
CA LEU A 128 3.53 1.51 18.53
C LEU A 128 3.49 2.63 17.47
N LEU A 129 2.34 3.26 17.26
CA LEU A 129 2.19 4.36 16.29
C LEU A 129 2.65 5.72 16.84
N ALA A 130 3.06 5.80 18.09
CA ALA A 130 3.53 7.04 18.69
C ALA A 130 5.00 7.30 18.38
N GLY A 131 5.33 8.57 18.12
CA GLY A 131 6.69 9.04 17.88
C GLY A 131 7.24 8.65 16.51
N ARG A 132 8.56 8.69 16.40
CA ARG A 132 9.32 8.48 15.17
C ARG A 132 10.01 7.14 15.17
N LYS A 133 9.69 6.28 14.20
CA LYS A 133 10.32 4.96 14.04
C LYS A 133 9.96 4.30 12.71
N GLY A 134 10.74 3.29 12.31
CA GLY A 134 10.31 2.26 11.38
C GLY A 134 9.43 1.24 12.10
N LEU A 135 8.27 0.90 11.58
CA LEU A 135 7.36 -0.08 12.16
C LEU A 135 7.09 -1.20 11.16
N ASN A 136 7.45 -2.42 11.55
CA ASN A 136 7.27 -3.62 10.77
C ASN A 136 5.96 -4.35 11.12
N PHE A 137 5.19 -4.65 10.09
CA PHE A 137 4.02 -5.54 10.13
C PHE A 137 4.34 -6.79 9.32
N ASP A 138 4.89 -7.83 9.93
CA ASP A 138 5.23 -9.07 9.22
C ASP A 138 3.99 -9.83 8.72
N GLU A 139 2.81 -9.57 9.32
CA GLU A 139 1.53 -10.12 8.89
C GLU A 139 0.51 -9.00 8.63
N GLY A 140 0.60 -8.38 7.47
CA GLY A 140 -0.26 -7.26 7.08
C GLY A 140 -1.73 -7.63 6.81
N SER A 141 -2.10 -8.90 6.91
CA SER A 141 -3.50 -9.32 6.75
C SER A 141 -4.45 -8.64 7.75
N VAL A 142 -3.91 -8.20 8.90
CA VAL A 142 -4.66 -7.42 9.90
C VAL A 142 -5.18 -6.10 9.32
N VAL A 143 -4.39 -5.44 8.48
CA VAL A 143 -4.77 -4.17 7.82
C VAL A 143 -5.87 -4.38 6.79
N LEU A 144 -5.94 -5.59 6.22
CA LEU A 144 -6.85 -5.95 5.13
C LEU A 144 -8.14 -6.62 5.61
N LYS A 145 -8.21 -7.08 6.86
CA LYS A 145 -9.42 -7.68 7.42
C LYS A 145 -10.47 -6.62 7.71
N THR A 146 -11.71 -6.94 7.35
CA THR A 146 -12.88 -6.12 7.66
C THR A 146 -13.64 -6.74 8.83
N GLY A 147 -13.68 -6.04 9.97
CA GLY A 147 -14.42 -6.46 11.16
C GLY A 147 -14.54 -5.29 12.14
N GLN A 148 -15.47 -5.35 13.09
CA GLN A 148 -15.72 -4.25 14.05
C GLN A 148 -14.46 -3.76 14.78
N HIS A 149 -13.50 -4.65 15.04
CA HIS A 149 -12.24 -4.28 15.73
C HIS A 149 -11.16 -3.72 14.80
N ASN A 150 -11.31 -3.87 13.46
CA ASN A 150 -10.30 -3.43 12.49
C ASN A 150 -10.63 -2.08 11.84
N GLU A 151 -11.83 -1.57 12.01
CA GLU A 151 -12.19 -0.24 11.50
C GLU A 151 -11.36 0.85 12.15
N ASN A 152 -11.19 0.80 13.46
CA ASN A 152 -10.36 1.76 14.19
C ASN A 152 -8.87 1.60 13.84
N THR A 153 -8.36 0.38 13.73
CA THR A 153 -6.98 0.11 13.29
C THR A 153 -6.68 0.79 11.96
N THR A 154 -7.57 0.65 10.97
CA THR A 154 -7.43 1.28 9.67
C THR A 154 -7.37 2.81 9.77
N LEU A 155 -8.26 3.41 10.57
CA LEU A 155 -8.30 4.86 10.79
C LEU A 155 -7.03 5.37 11.49
N PHE A 156 -6.52 4.65 12.49
CA PHE A 156 -5.27 4.99 13.16
C PHE A 156 -4.06 4.91 12.21
N LEU A 157 -3.99 3.88 11.38
CA LEU A 157 -2.93 3.76 10.37
C LEU A 157 -3.01 4.88 9.33
N GLN A 158 -4.21 5.25 8.87
CA GLN A 158 -4.39 6.40 7.97
C GLN A 158 -3.90 7.70 8.60
N SER A 159 -4.25 7.93 9.86
CA SER A 159 -3.82 9.12 10.59
C SER A 159 -2.31 9.14 10.79
N ALA A 160 -1.71 7.99 11.13
CA ALA A 160 -0.26 7.84 11.28
C ALA A 160 0.51 8.12 9.98
N LEU A 161 -0.09 7.83 8.82
CA LEU A 161 0.48 8.06 7.50
C LEU A 161 0.28 9.49 6.97
N ASN A 162 -0.47 10.35 7.66
CA ASN A 162 -0.56 11.76 7.27
C ASN A 162 0.79 12.46 7.52
N ALA A 163 1.07 13.46 6.70
CA ALA A 163 2.33 14.19 6.77
C ALA A 163 2.55 14.87 8.13
N ALA A 164 3.76 14.77 8.64
CA ALA A 164 4.20 15.48 9.83
C ALA A 164 4.12 17.01 9.61
N GLY A 165 3.80 17.76 10.66
CA GLY A 165 3.61 19.21 10.58
C GLY A 165 2.23 19.67 10.12
N THR A 166 1.37 18.76 9.66
CA THR A 166 -0.01 19.11 9.25
C THR A 166 -1.02 19.10 10.39
N GLY A 167 -0.65 18.61 11.57
CA GLY A 167 -1.56 18.32 12.68
C GLY A 167 -2.51 17.15 12.44
N ARG A 168 -2.47 16.54 11.24
CA ARG A 168 -3.31 15.37 10.88
C ARG A 168 -2.67 14.03 11.25
N ASN A 169 -1.40 14.03 11.61
CA ASN A 169 -0.66 12.88 12.12
C ASN A 169 -0.80 12.71 13.64
N ILE A 170 -1.80 13.35 14.22
CA ILE A 170 -2.16 13.20 15.64
C ILE A 170 -3.23 12.13 15.76
N LEU A 171 -2.94 11.11 16.56
CA LEU A 171 -3.84 10.00 16.86
C LEU A 171 -4.56 10.30 18.16
N THR A 172 -5.86 10.51 18.11
CA THR A 172 -6.69 10.76 19.29
C THR A 172 -7.48 9.51 19.65
N LYS A 173 -7.38 9.09 20.89
CA LYS A 173 -8.13 7.96 21.44
C LYS A 173 -9.06 8.43 22.55
N HIS A 174 -10.34 8.18 22.37
CA HIS A 174 -11.37 8.41 23.37
C HIS A 174 -11.54 7.16 24.22
N MET A 175 -11.45 7.32 25.53
CA MET A 175 -11.70 6.29 26.50
C MET A 175 -12.94 6.65 27.35
N ALA A 176 -13.45 5.73 28.14
CA ALA A 176 -14.70 5.94 28.88
C ALA A 176 -14.67 7.17 29.83
N ARG A 177 -13.50 7.58 30.28
CA ARG A 177 -13.35 8.70 31.24
C ARG A 177 -12.42 9.81 30.77
N ASP A 178 -11.56 9.54 29.75
CA ASP A 178 -10.51 10.45 29.33
C ASP A 178 -10.26 10.36 27.82
N THR A 179 -9.59 11.39 27.30
CA THR A 179 -9.12 11.44 25.92
C THR A 179 -7.65 11.81 25.92
N PHE A 180 -6.86 11.08 25.15
CA PHE A 180 -5.46 11.44 24.94
C PHE A 180 -5.10 11.43 23.48
N SER A 181 -4.02 12.13 23.14
CA SER A 181 -3.50 12.21 21.78
C SER A 181 -2.02 11.91 21.76
N VAL A 182 -1.56 11.23 20.70
CA VAL A 182 -0.16 10.97 20.44
C VAL A 182 0.17 11.39 19.02
N LYS A 183 1.36 11.97 18.83
CA LYS A 183 1.88 12.32 17.51
C LYS A 183 2.55 11.12 16.87
N SER A 184 2.34 10.92 15.59
CA SER A 184 2.91 9.81 14.81
C SER A 184 3.81 10.32 13.70
N GLU A 185 5.04 9.82 13.67
CA GLU A 185 6.01 10.00 12.59
C GLU A 185 6.60 8.64 12.16
N VAL A 186 5.75 7.61 12.15
CA VAL A 186 6.15 6.25 11.78
C VAL A 186 6.16 6.07 10.26
N SER A 187 7.14 5.32 9.74
CA SER A 187 7.06 4.69 8.43
C SER A 187 6.62 3.25 8.62
N LEU A 188 5.71 2.78 7.77
CA LEU A 188 5.17 1.43 7.84
C LEU A 188 5.84 0.52 6.80
N TRP A 189 6.39 -0.60 7.25
CA TRP A 189 6.82 -1.70 6.42
C TRP A 189 5.87 -2.86 6.61
N ILE A 190 4.94 -3.06 5.68
CA ILE A 190 3.88 -4.03 5.81
C ILE A 190 4.12 -5.16 4.81
N THR A 191 4.27 -6.39 5.30
CA THR A 191 4.39 -7.57 4.45
C THR A 191 3.19 -8.49 4.62
N THR A 192 2.70 -9.07 3.54
CA THR A 192 1.61 -10.05 3.57
C THR A 192 1.70 -11.03 2.42
N TYR A 193 0.96 -12.12 2.51
CA TYR A 193 0.67 -12.98 1.37
C TYR A 193 -0.54 -12.46 0.60
N PRO A 194 -0.72 -12.84 -0.69
CA PRO A 194 -1.85 -12.38 -1.48
C PRO A 194 -3.17 -12.70 -0.79
N PRO A 195 -3.91 -11.68 -0.34
CA PRO A 195 -5.16 -11.89 0.37
C PRO A 195 -6.27 -12.24 -0.62
N LYS A 196 -7.00 -13.30 -0.36
CA LYS A 196 -8.17 -13.68 -1.15
C LYS A 196 -9.38 -12.84 -0.74
N GLY A 197 -10.05 -12.24 -1.72
CA GLY A 197 -11.34 -11.58 -1.50
C GLY A 197 -11.27 -10.27 -0.71
N ILE A 198 -10.25 -9.44 -0.93
CA ILE A 198 -10.27 -8.05 -0.48
C ILE A 198 -11.49 -7.38 -1.08
N LYS A 199 -12.29 -6.79 -0.22
CA LYS A 199 -13.46 -6.05 -0.66
C LYS A 199 -13.05 -4.65 -1.13
N GLU A 200 -13.71 -4.17 -2.16
CA GLU A 200 -13.50 -2.86 -2.78
C GLU A 200 -13.41 -1.72 -1.75
N HIS A 201 -14.27 -1.74 -0.72
CA HIS A 201 -14.28 -0.73 0.32
C HIS A 201 -12.98 -0.64 1.16
N VAL A 202 -12.11 -1.65 1.15
CA VAL A 202 -10.79 -1.56 1.80
C VAL A 202 -9.86 -0.67 0.99
N LEU A 203 -10.02 -0.66 -0.33
CA LEU A 203 -9.28 0.22 -1.23
C LEU A 203 -9.71 1.68 -1.05
N ASP A 204 -11.03 1.90 -0.82
CA ASP A 204 -11.60 3.22 -0.61
C ASP A 204 -11.21 3.86 0.73
N LYS A 205 -10.74 3.06 1.70
CA LYS A 205 -10.30 3.56 3.02
C LYS A 205 -8.99 4.36 2.99
N GLY A 206 -8.35 4.54 1.84
CA GLY A 206 -7.26 5.49 1.65
C GLY A 206 -5.89 5.08 2.23
N ILE A 207 -5.70 3.85 2.75
CA ILE A 207 -4.37 3.38 3.16
C ILE A 207 -3.48 3.19 1.95
N PHE A 208 -3.98 2.50 0.92
CA PHE A 208 -3.21 2.20 -0.28
C PHE A 208 -2.79 3.45 -1.07
N GLN A 209 -3.52 4.56 -0.94
CA GLN A 209 -3.13 5.85 -1.52
C GLN A 209 -1.96 6.52 -0.78
N ARG A 210 -1.63 6.02 0.44
CA ARG A 210 -0.60 6.57 1.34
C ARG A 210 0.62 5.67 1.51
N VAL A 211 0.65 4.52 0.83
CA VAL A 211 1.77 3.56 0.87
C VAL A 211 2.16 3.15 -0.54
N LEU A 212 3.42 2.87 -0.77
CA LEU A 212 3.86 2.25 -2.02
C LEU A 212 3.53 0.76 -1.97
N THR A 213 2.77 0.29 -2.94
CA THR A 213 2.34 -1.11 -3.00
C THR A 213 3.14 -1.85 -4.04
N TYR A 214 3.73 -2.96 -3.62
CA TYR A 214 4.42 -3.90 -4.50
C TYR A 214 3.80 -5.27 -4.39
N TRP A 215 3.42 -5.86 -5.52
CA TRP A 215 2.87 -7.20 -5.62
C TRP A 215 3.73 -8.07 -6.54
N ARG A 216 3.94 -9.33 -6.12
CA ARG A 216 4.59 -10.32 -6.95
C ARG A 216 4.04 -11.71 -6.66
N HIS A 217 3.61 -12.39 -7.72
CA HIS A 217 3.31 -13.82 -7.67
C HIS A 217 4.56 -14.60 -8.07
N TRP A 218 4.91 -15.59 -7.27
CA TRP A 218 6.06 -16.45 -7.52
C TRP A 218 5.62 -17.79 -8.11
N THR A 219 6.06 -18.07 -9.34
CA THR A 219 5.86 -19.38 -9.98
C THR A 219 6.67 -20.46 -9.26
N LEU A 220 6.31 -21.72 -9.49
CA LEU A 220 7.04 -22.85 -8.93
C LEU A 220 8.51 -22.86 -9.39
N ASP A 221 8.75 -22.48 -10.64
CA ASP A 221 10.10 -22.42 -11.21
C ASP A 221 10.95 -21.32 -10.56
N MET A 222 10.37 -20.15 -10.29
CA MET A 222 11.07 -19.10 -9.53
C MET A 222 11.43 -19.55 -8.13
N LYS A 223 10.51 -20.23 -7.42
CA LYS A 223 10.78 -20.79 -6.09
C LYS A 223 11.88 -21.85 -6.12
N ARG A 224 11.87 -22.69 -7.17
CA ARG A 224 12.92 -23.70 -7.38
C ARG A 224 14.28 -23.03 -7.64
N ALA A 225 14.34 -22.05 -8.53
CA ALA A 225 15.58 -21.34 -8.85
C ALA A 225 16.24 -20.75 -7.59
N ILE A 226 15.46 -20.05 -6.75
CA ILE A 226 15.97 -19.49 -5.49
C ILE A 226 16.48 -20.58 -4.53
N ASN A 227 15.77 -21.70 -4.41
CA ASN A 227 16.22 -22.78 -3.54
C ASN A 227 17.55 -23.38 -4.05
N HIS A 228 17.77 -23.45 -5.37
CA HIS A 228 19.06 -23.84 -5.95
C HIS A 228 20.13 -22.81 -5.63
N GLU A 229 19.89 -21.53 -5.87
CA GLU A 229 20.82 -20.44 -5.55
C GLU A 229 21.18 -20.40 -4.06
N LEU A 230 20.23 -20.65 -3.18
CA LEU A 230 20.49 -20.75 -1.74
C LEU A 230 21.36 -21.96 -1.40
N ALA A 231 21.12 -23.09 -2.05
CA ALA A 231 21.93 -24.30 -1.84
C ALA A 231 23.36 -24.12 -2.36
N GLU A 232 23.55 -23.43 -3.49
CA GLU A 232 24.86 -23.11 -4.05
C GLU A 232 25.65 -22.11 -3.20
N ALA A 233 24.94 -21.16 -2.55
CA ALA A 233 25.54 -20.14 -1.71
C ALA A 233 25.93 -20.66 -0.30
N VAL A 234 25.58 -21.88 0.07
CA VAL A 234 25.99 -22.47 1.35
C VAL A 234 27.53 -22.53 1.38
N HIS A 235 28.09 -21.90 2.42
CA HIS A 235 29.56 -21.76 2.63
C HIS A 235 30.26 -20.71 1.73
N GLN A 236 29.58 -19.99 0.86
CA GLN A 236 30.18 -18.86 0.16
C GLN A 236 30.20 -17.63 1.07
N GLN A 237 31.36 -17.00 1.21
CA GLN A 237 31.43 -15.66 1.80
C GLN A 237 31.24 -14.67 0.65
N PRO A 238 30.17 -13.85 0.70
CA PRO A 238 29.96 -12.84 -0.32
C PRO A 238 31.03 -11.75 -0.23
N GLU A 239 31.55 -11.35 -1.36
CA GLU A 239 32.34 -10.14 -1.51
C GLU A 239 31.39 -9.02 -1.95
N PHE A 240 31.50 -7.84 -1.35
CA PHE A 240 30.67 -6.69 -1.64
C PHE A 240 31.50 -5.58 -2.26
N GLU A 241 30.97 -4.92 -3.28
CA GLU A 241 31.59 -3.73 -3.85
C GLU A 241 31.55 -2.55 -2.87
N VAL A 242 30.47 -2.42 -2.10
CA VAL A 242 30.30 -1.39 -1.07
C VAL A 242 30.21 -2.07 0.30
N PRO A 243 31.10 -1.80 1.24
CA PRO A 243 31.00 -2.32 2.61
C PRO A 243 29.70 -1.91 3.29
N PHE A 244 29.15 -2.79 4.14
CA PHE A 244 27.90 -2.48 4.87
C PHE A 244 28.02 -1.24 5.75
N ASP A 245 29.19 -1.06 6.37
CA ASP A 245 29.48 0.14 7.20
C ASP A 245 29.37 1.44 6.39
N ASP A 246 29.80 1.46 5.13
CA ASP A 246 29.70 2.62 4.25
C ASP A 246 28.22 2.96 3.96
N VAL A 247 27.37 1.92 3.81
CA VAL A 247 25.92 2.11 3.64
C VAL A 247 25.32 2.73 4.91
N VAL A 248 25.66 2.21 6.07
CA VAL A 248 25.19 2.73 7.37
C VAL A 248 25.67 4.17 7.58
N ASP A 249 26.94 4.42 7.30
CA ASP A 249 27.56 5.74 7.47
C ASP A 249 26.94 6.78 6.54
N PHE A 250 26.50 6.39 5.35
CA PHE A 250 25.72 7.30 4.48
C PHE A 250 24.47 7.81 5.21
N PHE A 251 23.67 6.95 5.85
CA PHE A 251 22.45 7.38 6.56
C PHE A 251 22.77 8.27 7.77
N LYS A 252 23.85 7.98 8.51
CA LYS A 252 24.33 8.82 9.61
C LYS A 252 24.74 10.21 9.11
N GLU A 253 25.52 10.25 8.02
CA GLU A 253 25.98 11.52 7.42
C GLU A 253 24.83 12.30 6.78
N ALA A 254 23.83 11.63 6.19
CA ALA A 254 22.61 12.27 5.71
C ALA A 254 21.87 12.99 6.86
N GLN A 255 21.68 12.33 8.02
CA GLN A 255 21.10 12.97 9.20
C GLN A 255 21.89 14.18 9.67
N LYS A 256 23.22 14.04 9.82
CA LYS A 256 24.10 15.15 10.25
C LYS A 256 24.05 16.34 9.28
N ARG A 257 24.09 16.06 7.98
CA ARG A 257 24.03 17.07 6.93
C ARG A 257 22.71 17.82 6.94
N LEU A 258 21.58 17.09 7.06
CA LEU A 258 20.25 17.68 7.12
C LEU A 258 20.09 18.52 8.39
N LYS A 259 20.52 18.02 9.56
CA LYS A 259 20.52 18.76 10.81
C LYS A 259 21.32 20.06 10.71
N ARG A 260 22.57 19.98 10.20
CA ARG A 260 23.43 21.15 9.99
C ARG A 260 22.76 22.18 9.08
N ARG A 261 22.14 21.72 7.99
CA ARG A 261 21.44 22.62 7.05
C ARG A 261 20.28 23.37 7.72
N VAL A 262 19.49 22.70 8.56
CA VAL A 262 18.43 23.35 9.34
C VAL A 262 19.01 24.40 10.26
N GLN A 263 20.06 24.06 11.01
CA GLN A 263 20.75 24.99 11.93
C GLN A 263 21.30 26.23 11.22
N GLU A 264 21.96 26.03 10.06
CA GLU A 264 22.48 27.12 9.23
C GLU A 264 21.37 28.04 8.71
N LEU A 265 20.29 27.46 8.23
CA LEU A 265 19.18 28.24 7.66
C LEU A 265 18.35 28.99 8.72
N ALA A 266 18.28 28.45 9.93
CA ALA A 266 17.56 29.04 11.05
C ALA A 266 18.45 29.96 11.92
N ASP A 267 19.76 29.96 11.69
CA ASP A 267 20.76 30.63 12.53
C ASP A 267 20.70 30.18 14.00
N ILE A 268 20.59 28.85 14.21
CA ILE A 268 20.49 28.24 15.53
C ILE A 268 21.80 27.51 15.84
N PRO A 269 22.44 27.79 16.98
CA PRO A 269 23.64 27.07 17.42
C PRO A 269 23.34 25.58 17.65
N PRO A 270 24.32 24.68 17.41
CA PRO A 270 24.11 23.24 17.56
C PRO A 270 23.61 22.82 18.96
N MET A 271 24.14 23.40 20.02
CA MET A 271 23.72 23.09 21.40
C MET A 271 22.28 23.52 21.68
N GLU A 272 21.88 24.69 21.19
CA GLU A 272 20.53 25.20 21.35
C GLU A 272 19.50 24.29 20.64
N TRP A 273 19.85 23.81 19.43
CA TRP A 273 18.99 22.86 18.72
C TRP A 273 18.74 21.56 19.49
N ASP A 274 19.77 21.02 20.14
CA ASP A 274 19.64 19.75 20.88
C ASP A 274 18.85 19.90 22.18
N ASP A 275 18.82 21.11 22.74
CA ASP A 275 18.06 21.46 23.95
C ASP A 275 16.59 21.85 23.64
N MET A 276 16.24 22.08 22.35
CA MET A 276 14.89 22.44 21.94
C MET A 276 13.93 21.26 22.10
N ARG A 277 12.70 21.55 22.52
CA ARG A 277 11.62 20.55 22.50
C ARG A 277 11.28 20.15 21.05
N GLU A 278 10.80 18.93 20.87
CA GLU A 278 10.45 18.40 19.54
C GLU A 278 9.43 19.28 18.78
N ASP A 279 8.45 19.87 19.48
CA ASP A 279 7.47 20.77 18.87
C ASP A 279 8.09 22.09 18.39
N ASP A 280 9.07 22.62 19.13
CA ASP A 280 9.78 23.83 18.74
C ASP A 280 10.71 23.54 17.54
N GLN A 281 11.39 22.39 17.54
CA GLN A 281 12.16 21.93 16.37
C GLN A 281 11.28 21.78 15.13
N GLU A 282 10.08 21.18 15.27
CA GLU A 282 9.14 21.06 14.16
C GLU A 282 8.68 22.42 13.64
N ALA A 283 8.39 23.37 14.50
CA ALA A 283 8.01 24.72 14.10
C ALA A 283 9.11 25.39 13.25
N VAL A 284 10.39 25.22 13.66
CA VAL A 284 11.55 25.70 12.88
C VAL A 284 11.60 25.00 11.52
N VAL A 285 11.52 23.67 11.47
CA VAL A 285 11.55 22.91 10.22
C VAL A 285 10.43 23.33 9.28
N MET A 286 9.21 23.53 9.81
CA MET A 286 8.08 24.04 9.04
C MET A 286 8.36 25.43 8.45
N SER A 287 8.99 26.33 9.20
CA SER A 287 9.34 27.67 8.71
C SER A 287 10.37 27.65 7.58
N LEU A 288 11.17 26.58 7.50
CA LEU A 288 12.25 26.41 6.53
C LEU A 288 11.85 25.58 5.30
N MET A 289 10.62 25.08 5.21
CA MET A 289 10.25 24.11 4.17
C MET A 289 10.51 24.60 2.74
N HIS A 290 10.41 25.91 2.45
CA HIS A 290 10.70 26.50 1.14
C HIS A 290 12.19 26.83 0.92
N ARG A 291 13.02 26.70 1.96
CA ARG A 291 14.44 27.05 1.94
C ARG A 291 15.36 25.84 2.08
N MET A 292 14.83 24.75 2.62
CA MET A 292 15.59 23.51 2.85
C MET A 292 16.05 22.90 1.54
N PHE A 293 15.12 22.73 0.60
CA PHE A 293 15.38 22.41 -0.79
C PHE A 293 14.74 23.46 -1.69
N THR A 294 15.41 23.77 -2.79
CA THR A 294 14.86 24.58 -3.87
C THR A 294 14.64 23.72 -5.10
N VAL A 295 13.89 24.20 -6.06
CA VAL A 295 13.65 23.50 -7.34
C VAL A 295 14.16 24.35 -8.48
N ASP A 296 14.68 23.75 -9.52
CA ASP A 296 15.06 24.44 -10.75
C ASP A 296 13.88 24.54 -11.74
N GLU A 297 14.14 25.14 -12.89
CA GLU A 297 13.13 25.35 -13.94
C GLU A 297 12.64 24.05 -14.60
N SER A 298 13.45 22.98 -14.59
CA SER A 298 13.12 21.68 -15.19
C SER A 298 12.17 20.85 -14.32
N TYR A 299 12.09 21.12 -13.01
CA TYR A 299 11.30 20.36 -12.05
C TYR A 299 9.82 20.31 -12.40
N ARG A 300 9.19 21.47 -12.64
CA ARG A 300 7.74 21.55 -12.88
C ARG A 300 7.31 20.85 -14.17
N PRO A 301 7.96 21.06 -15.32
CA PRO A 301 7.65 20.32 -16.55
C PRO A 301 7.77 18.81 -16.38
N ALA A 302 8.83 18.32 -15.73
CA ALA A 302 9.02 16.89 -15.47
C ALA A 302 7.92 16.31 -14.58
N LEU A 303 7.51 17.02 -13.51
CA LEU A 303 6.43 16.59 -12.64
C LEU A 303 5.08 16.54 -13.36
N MET A 304 4.78 17.51 -14.21
CA MET A 304 3.55 17.50 -15.02
C MET A 304 3.55 16.32 -16.00
N SER A 305 4.68 16.06 -16.67
CA SER A 305 4.85 14.90 -17.55
C SER A 305 4.62 13.57 -16.79
N ALA A 306 5.18 13.44 -15.59
CA ALA A 306 4.97 12.26 -14.75
C ALA A 306 3.49 12.02 -14.43
N ILE A 307 2.76 13.08 -14.08
CA ILE A 307 1.32 13.01 -13.79
C ILE A 307 0.54 12.57 -15.03
N ASP A 308 0.83 13.15 -16.19
CA ASP A 308 0.16 12.79 -17.46
C ASP A 308 0.41 11.33 -17.82
N GLU A 309 1.62 10.81 -17.58
CA GLU A 309 1.94 9.41 -17.79
C GLU A 309 1.14 8.48 -16.85
N TYR A 310 0.96 8.84 -15.57
CA TYR A 310 0.12 8.07 -14.65
C TYR A 310 -1.34 8.03 -15.11
N TYR A 311 -1.89 9.13 -15.59
CA TYR A 311 -3.21 9.13 -16.22
C TYR A 311 -3.24 8.30 -17.50
N GLY A 312 -2.16 8.30 -18.28
CA GLY A 312 -2.00 7.49 -19.49
C GLY A 312 -2.14 5.98 -19.25
N ILE A 313 -1.64 5.48 -18.10
CA ILE A 313 -1.82 4.07 -17.70
C ILE A 313 -3.30 3.75 -17.42
N VAL A 314 -4.04 4.67 -16.84
CA VAL A 314 -5.43 4.45 -16.41
C VAL A 314 -6.42 4.65 -17.58
N ALA A 315 -6.09 5.50 -18.53
CA ALA A 315 -6.99 5.88 -19.62
C ALA A 315 -7.59 4.68 -20.42
N PRO A 316 -6.85 3.59 -20.72
CA PRO A 316 -7.38 2.45 -21.45
C PRO A 316 -8.24 1.49 -20.62
N LEU A 317 -8.31 1.67 -19.28
CA LEU A 317 -9.04 0.76 -18.39
C LEU A 317 -10.55 0.99 -18.47
N GLY A 318 -11.34 0.00 -18.08
CA GLY A 318 -12.79 0.15 -17.97
C GLY A 318 -13.21 1.16 -16.90
N PRO A 319 -14.42 1.79 -17.02
CA PRO A 319 -14.84 2.91 -16.15
C PRO A 319 -14.74 2.63 -14.64
N ASP A 320 -15.14 1.43 -14.20
CA ASP A 320 -15.10 1.05 -12.79
C ASP A 320 -13.65 0.96 -12.28
N THR A 321 -12.77 0.36 -13.09
CA THR A 321 -11.34 0.26 -12.80
C THR A 321 -10.66 1.62 -12.85
N GLN A 322 -11.03 2.48 -13.81
CA GLN A 322 -10.54 3.86 -13.89
C GLN A 322 -10.82 4.64 -12.62
N GLY A 323 -12.07 4.56 -12.10
CA GLY A 323 -12.47 5.25 -10.88
C GLY A 323 -11.59 4.90 -9.68
N ILE A 324 -11.31 3.61 -9.49
CA ILE A 324 -10.47 3.14 -8.40
C ILE A 324 -9.00 3.49 -8.65
N CYS A 325 -8.45 3.16 -9.82
CA CYS A 325 -7.04 3.38 -10.12
C CYS A 325 -6.68 4.86 -10.12
N SER A 326 -7.53 5.75 -10.65
CA SER A 326 -7.26 7.19 -10.63
C SER A 326 -7.14 7.78 -9.21
N SER A 327 -7.78 7.15 -8.21
CA SER A 327 -7.66 7.60 -6.81
C SER A 327 -6.24 7.50 -6.25
N PHE A 328 -5.37 6.69 -6.85
CA PHE A 328 -3.97 6.53 -6.44
C PHE A 328 -3.04 7.60 -7.01
N ILE A 329 -3.44 8.29 -8.09
CA ILE A 329 -2.55 9.22 -8.82
C ILE A 329 -2.08 10.35 -7.92
N MET A 330 -2.93 10.88 -7.05
CA MET A 330 -2.51 11.92 -6.09
C MET A 330 -1.43 11.39 -5.12
N GLY A 331 -1.55 10.15 -4.66
CA GLY A 331 -0.53 9.50 -3.84
C GLY A 331 0.78 9.32 -4.60
N LEU A 332 0.72 8.91 -5.88
CA LEU A 332 1.89 8.76 -6.74
C LEU A 332 2.57 10.11 -7.00
N GLN A 333 1.82 11.17 -7.27
CA GLN A 333 2.36 12.52 -7.39
C GLN A 333 3.10 12.95 -6.11
N ASN A 334 2.53 12.66 -4.95
CA ASN A 334 3.18 12.96 -3.67
C ASN A 334 4.48 12.16 -3.52
N TYR A 335 4.47 10.86 -3.82
CA TYR A 335 5.67 10.03 -3.77
C TYR A 335 6.70 10.41 -4.85
N THR A 336 6.29 10.90 -6.03
CA THR A 336 7.22 11.45 -7.03
C THR A 336 8.01 12.60 -6.42
N ASN A 337 7.34 13.53 -5.73
CA ASN A 337 8.00 14.63 -5.03
C ASN A 337 8.92 14.10 -3.92
N VAL A 338 8.46 13.18 -3.09
CA VAL A 338 9.26 12.61 -1.99
C VAL A 338 10.50 11.91 -2.51
N LEU A 339 10.37 11.00 -3.49
CA LEU A 339 11.52 10.28 -4.02
C LEU A 339 12.49 11.19 -4.78
N ALA A 340 12.01 12.22 -5.49
CA ALA A 340 12.88 13.21 -6.12
C ALA A 340 13.75 13.96 -5.08
N HIS A 341 13.18 14.31 -3.93
CA HIS A 341 13.96 14.88 -2.83
C HIS A 341 14.95 13.87 -2.24
N HIS A 342 14.58 12.58 -2.15
CA HIS A 342 15.52 11.53 -1.75
C HIS A 342 16.68 11.39 -2.73
N MET A 343 16.43 11.47 -4.05
CA MET A 343 17.51 11.46 -5.05
C MET A 343 18.47 12.64 -4.85
N ALA A 344 17.94 13.82 -4.62
CA ALA A 344 18.77 15.01 -4.30
C ALA A 344 19.56 14.82 -2.99
N MET A 345 18.99 14.19 -1.96
CA MET A 345 19.69 13.85 -0.72
C MET A 345 20.83 12.86 -0.96
N VAL A 346 20.63 11.85 -1.81
CA VAL A 346 21.66 10.86 -2.18
C VAL A 346 22.76 11.54 -2.99
N GLU A 347 22.42 12.38 -3.94
CA GLU A 347 23.40 13.16 -4.73
C GLU A 347 24.14 14.20 -3.88
N GLY A 348 23.61 14.56 -2.72
CA GLY A 348 24.25 15.54 -1.83
C GLY A 348 23.94 16.99 -2.17
N VAL A 349 22.91 17.26 -2.95
CA VAL A 349 22.55 18.60 -3.43
C VAL A 349 21.28 19.12 -2.75
N TRP A 350 21.10 20.45 -2.78
CA TRP A 350 19.94 21.14 -2.19
C TRP A 350 18.98 21.68 -3.25
N VAL A 351 19.20 21.32 -4.51
CA VAL A 351 18.35 21.69 -5.64
C VAL A 351 17.75 20.43 -6.22
N VAL A 352 16.44 20.35 -6.27
CA VAL A 352 15.72 19.23 -6.91
C VAL A 352 15.44 19.60 -8.35
N THR A 353 15.87 18.77 -9.28
CA THR A 353 15.81 18.99 -10.73
C THR A 353 14.77 18.10 -11.40
N GLY A 354 14.52 18.32 -12.68
CA GLY A 354 13.71 17.41 -13.51
C GLY A 354 14.27 16.00 -13.58
N ASP A 355 15.61 15.83 -13.59
CA ASP A 355 16.25 14.51 -13.60
C ASP A 355 15.88 13.69 -12.33
N HIS A 356 15.80 14.35 -11.17
CA HIS A 356 15.36 13.69 -9.93
C HIS A 356 13.90 13.24 -10.03
N ILE A 357 13.04 14.04 -10.66
CA ILE A 357 11.64 13.68 -10.92
C ILE A 357 11.57 12.50 -11.88
N ASP A 358 12.38 12.50 -12.96
CA ASP A 358 12.37 11.42 -13.94
C ASP A 358 12.85 10.09 -13.34
N MET A 359 13.88 10.08 -12.51
CA MET A 359 14.32 8.90 -11.78
C MET A 359 13.24 8.38 -10.82
N ALA A 360 12.58 9.27 -10.09
CA ALA A 360 11.47 8.91 -9.20
C ALA A 360 10.27 8.36 -9.97
N ARG A 361 9.89 9.03 -11.07
CA ARG A 361 8.81 8.63 -11.98
C ARG A 361 9.04 7.22 -12.53
N GLU A 362 10.25 6.92 -12.98
CA GLU A 362 10.59 5.62 -13.58
C GLU A 362 10.25 4.45 -12.63
N ILE A 363 10.60 4.58 -11.35
CA ILE A 363 10.30 3.60 -10.31
C ILE A 363 8.78 3.53 -10.04
N LEU A 364 8.15 4.69 -9.87
CA LEU A 364 6.74 4.77 -9.50
C LEU A 364 5.81 4.37 -10.64
N PHE A 365 6.18 4.61 -11.89
CA PHE A 365 5.44 4.16 -13.07
C PHE A 365 5.33 2.63 -13.10
N ASP A 366 6.45 1.93 -12.89
CA ASP A 366 6.48 0.48 -12.83
C ASP A 366 5.70 -0.07 -11.62
N LEU A 367 5.81 0.59 -10.45
CA LEU A 367 5.03 0.23 -9.27
C LEU A 367 3.53 0.43 -9.49
N TYR A 368 3.14 1.50 -10.17
CA TYR A 368 1.73 1.75 -10.48
C TYR A 368 1.16 0.74 -11.47
N GLY A 369 1.88 0.40 -12.52
CA GLY A 369 1.51 -0.68 -13.44
C GLY A 369 1.38 -2.02 -12.70
N ASN A 370 2.27 -2.30 -11.77
CA ASN A 370 2.24 -3.48 -10.91
C ASN A 370 1.04 -3.50 -9.96
N LEU A 371 0.71 -2.36 -9.34
CA LEU A 371 -0.47 -2.20 -8.51
C LEU A 371 -1.76 -2.46 -9.31
N ILE A 372 -1.90 -1.87 -10.50
CA ILE A 372 -3.06 -2.08 -11.37
C ILE A 372 -3.19 -3.56 -11.74
N GLN A 373 -2.11 -4.21 -12.12
CA GLN A 373 -2.09 -5.63 -12.44
C GLN A 373 -2.55 -6.49 -11.24
N TRP A 374 -2.14 -6.16 -10.03
CA TRP A 374 -2.61 -6.82 -8.82
C TRP A 374 -4.10 -6.60 -8.59
N LEU A 375 -4.56 -5.36 -8.74
CA LEU A 375 -5.97 -5.01 -8.59
C LEU A 375 -6.85 -5.76 -9.61
N GLU A 376 -6.42 -5.88 -10.85
CA GLU A 376 -7.17 -6.59 -11.89
C GLU A 376 -7.17 -8.12 -11.69
N SER A 377 -6.05 -8.71 -11.28
CA SER A 377 -5.89 -10.16 -11.20
C SER A 377 -6.39 -10.76 -9.90
N GLU A 378 -6.13 -10.13 -8.77
CA GLU A 378 -6.34 -10.71 -7.44
C GLU A 378 -7.54 -10.12 -6.70
N ILE A 379 -7.83 -8.85 -6.92
CA ILE A 379 -8.92 -8.16 -6.20
C ILE A 379 -10.20 -8.15 -7.03
N ASN A 380 -10.10 -8.43 -8.36
CA ASN A 380 -11.23 -8.32 -9.27
C ASN A 380 -11.92 -6.97 -9.11
N ILE A 381 -11.17 -5.90 -9.32
CA ILE A 381 -11.76 -4.57 -9.46
C ILE A 381 -12.68 -4.61 -10.68
N GLY A 382 -13.91 -4.29 -10.46
CA GLY A 382 -14.99 -4.73 -11.31
C GLY A 382 -15.42 -6.14 -10.88
N ALA A 383 -15.49 -6.39 -9.54
CA ALA A 383 -15.99 -7.65 -8.96
C ALA A 383 -17.44 -7.96 -9.39
N GLY A 384 -18.13 -7.00 -10.01
CA GLY A 384 -19.09 -7.30 -11.05
C GLY A 384 -18.52 -8.25 -12.10
N GLY A 385 -17.24 -8.15 -12.50
CA GLY A 385 -16.67 -8.96 -13.59
C GLY A 385 -16.40 -10.42 -13.24
N ALA A 386 -15.65 -10.76 -12.24
CA ALA A 386 -15.34 -12.18 -11.96
C ALA A 386 -16.41 -12.85 -11.10
N GLU A 387 -17.02 -12.16 -10.15
CA GLU A 387 -18.25 -12.64 -9.51
C GLU A 387 -19.38 -12.67 -10.53
N LYS A 388 -19.48 -11.68 -11.39
CA LYS A 388 -20.37 -11.65 -12.54
C LYS A 388 -20.05 -12.77 -13.53
N LYS A 389 -18.79 -12.97 -13.92
CA LYS A 389 -18.37 -14.06 -14.81
C LYS A 389 -18.55 -15.44 -14.18
N LYS A 390 -18.27 -15.59 -12.89
CA LYS A 390 -18.54 -16.82 -12.14
C LYS A 390 -20.04 -17.06 -12.01
N MET A 391 -20.84 -16.01 -11.79
CA MET A 391 -22.29 -16.08 -11.78
C MET A 391 -22.86 -16.36 -13.16
N GLU A 392 -22.32 -15.77 -14.22
CA GLU A 392 -22.65 -16.06 -15.61
C GLU A 392 -22.42 -17.54 -15.91
N ASP A 393 -21.27 -18.09 -15.51
CA ASP A 393 -20.94 -19.50 -15.71
C ASP A 393 -21.88 -20.42 -14.91
N PHE A 394 -22.28 -20.04 -13.70
CA PHE A 394 -23.26 -20.80 -12.94
C PHE A 394 -24.66 -20.72 -13.57
N TRP A 395 -25.09 -19.55 -14.04
CA TRP A 395 -26.35 -19.39 -14.76
C TRP A 395 -26.35 -20.20 -16.07
N ARG A 396 -25.26 -20.15 -16.84
CA ARG A 396 -25.11 -20.92 -18.07
C ARG A 396 -25.13 -22.42 -17.81
N LYS A 397 -24.43 -22.90 -16.77
CA LYS A 397 -24.44 -24.30 -16.35
C LYS A 397 -25.82 -24.74 -15.86
N ALA A 398 -26.50 -23.89 -15.06
CA ALA A 398 -27.86 -24.17 -14.60
C ALA A 398 -28.86 -24.27 -15.76
N PHE A 399 -28.74 -23.35 -16.72
CA PHE A 399 -29.57 -23.39 -17.93
C PHE A 399 -29.34 -24.66 -18.76
N ASN A 400 -28.08 -25.06 -18.94
CA ASN A 400 -27.74 -26.27 -19.71
C ASN A 400 -28.17 -27.58 -19.05
N GLN A 401 -28.56 -27.55 -17.77
CA GLN A 401 -29.09 -28.69 -17.02
C GLN A 401 -30.62 -28.79 -17.08
N CYS A 402 -31.29 -27.78 -17.65
CA CYS A 402 -32.75 -27.71 -17.70
C CYS A 402 -33.28 -28.01 -19.09
N GLU A 403 -34.53 -28.49 -19.14
CA GLU A 403 -35.27 -28.67 -20.38
C GLU A 403 -35.50 -27.31 -21.05
N VAL A 404 -35.15 -27.22 -22.33
CA VAL A 404 -35.31 -26.02 -23.15
C VAL A 404 -36.53 -26.13 -24.01
N PHE A 405 -37.34 -25.09 -24.02
CA PHE A 405 -38.56 -24.97 -24.80
C PHE A 405 -38.40 -23.95 -25.92
N ASP A 406 -38.78 -24.33 -27.09
CA ASP A 406 -38.86 -23.44 -28.23
C ASP A 406 -40.35 -23.12 -28.51
N PHE A 407 -40.64 -21.86 -28.79
CA PHE A 407 -41.97 -21.38 -29.11
C PHE A 407 -42.00 -20.89 -30.55
N ASP A 408 -43.00 -21.35 -31.32
CA ASP A 408 -43.19 -21.02 -32.78
C ASP A 408 -43.70 -19.59 -33.02
N ASP A 409 -43.84 -18.81 -31.97
CA ASP A 409 -44.33 -17.44 -32.05
C ASP A 409 -43.18 -16.41 -31.82
N ALA A 410 -43.56 -15.12 -31.71
CA ALA A 410 -42.61 -14.02 -31.47
C ALA A 410 -41.70 -14.19 -30.25
N ARG A 411 -41.97 -15.15 -29.38
CA ARG A 411 -41.17 -15.49 -28.21
C ARG A 411 -39.87 -16.23 -28.54
N GLY A 412 -39.83 -16.93 -29.65
CA GLY A 412 -38.65 -17.63 -30.16
C GLY A 412 -38.13 -18.76 -29.30
N GLN A 413 -36.86 -19.10 -29.52
CA GLN A 413 -36.19 -20.29 -28.95
C GLN A 413 -35.47 -20.04 -27.64
N GLY A 414 -35.17 -21.11 -26.92
CA GLY A 414 -34.21 -21.12 -25.80
C GLY A 414 -34.77 -20.72 -24.46
N TRP A 415 -36.03 -21.08 -24.15
CA TRP A 415 -36.70 -20.82 -22.87
C TRP A 415 -36.64 -22.04 -21.93
N ALA A 416 -36.36 -21.81 -20.65
CA ALA A 416 -36.46 -22.85 -19.62
C ALA A 416 -37.37 -22.41 -18.49
N LYS A 417 -37.93 -23.40 -17.73
CA LYS A 417 -38.79 -23.08 -16.59
C LYS A 417 -37.97 -22.40 -15.47
N LYS A 418 -38.41 -21.22 -15.05
CA LYS A 418 -37.71 -20.43 -14.00
C LYS A 418 -37.42 -21.27 -12.75
N LYS A 419 -38.39 -22.07 -12.27
CA LYS A 419 -38.23 -22.87 -11.07
C LYS A 419 -37.09 -23.90 -11.19
N GLU A 420 -36.97 -24.56 -12.33
CA GLU A 420 -35.92 -25.57 -12.57
C GLU A 420 -34.53 -24.94 -12.64
N VAL A 421 -34.42 -23.83 -13.38
CA VAL A 421 -33.14 -23.09 -13.49
C VAL A 421 -32.72 -22.54 -12.14
N MET A 422 -33.65 -21.99 -11.35
CA MET A 422 -33.34 -21.47 -10.00
C MET A 422 -32.88 -22.57 -9.04
N GLN A 423 -33.45 -23.76 -9.13
CA GLN A 423 -33.03 -24.92 -8.32
C GLN A 423 -31.63 -25.42 -8.74
N ALA A 424 -31.38 -25.52 -10.04
CA ALA A 424 -30.05 -25.90 -10.58
C ALA A 424 -28.98 -24.90 -10.19
N PHE A 425 -29.27 -23.61 -10.32
CA PHE A 425 -28.36 -22.52 -9.93
C PHE A 425 -28.08 -22.55 -8.42
N GLY A 426 -29.12 -22.71 -7.58
CA GLY A 426 -28.94 -22.77 -6.13
C GLY A 426 -28.00 -23.89 -5.70
N ARG A 427 -28.09 -25.07 -6.37
CA ARG A 427 -27.17 -26.19 -6.14
C ARG A 427 -25.74 -25.90 -6.56
N LEU A 428 -25.54 -25.29 -7.73
CA LEU A 428 -24.22 -24.98 -8.27
C LEU A 428 -23.51 -23.86 -7.50
N ALA A 429 -24.26 -22.84 -7.07
CA ALA A 429 -23.73 -21.66 -6.41
C ALA A 429 -23.72 -21.75 -4.87
N ASN A 430 -24.20 -22.86 -4.31
CA ASN A 430 -24.36 -23.07 -2.86
C ASN A 430 -25.16 -21.94 -2.16
N TYR A 431 -26.22 -21.46 -2.80
CA TYR A 431 -27.07 -20.37 -2.31
C TYR A 431 -28.26 -20.90 -1.54
N SER A 432 -28.43 -20.43 -0.30
CA SER A 432 -29.49 -20.86 0.60
C SER A 432 -30.75 -19.97 0.64
N SER A 433 -30.67 -18.74 0.07
CA SER A 433 -31.77 -17.77 0.13
C SER A 433 -32.40 -17.48 -1.24
N PRO A 434 -33.73 -17.79 -1.43
CA PRO A 434 -34.45 -17.48 -2.67
C PRO A 434 -34.55 -15.97 -2.99
N ALA A 435 -34.55 -15.11 -1.97
CA ALA A 435 -34.70 -13.66 -2.15
C ALA A 435 -33.46 -13.02 -2.81
N SER A 436 -32.25 -13.40 -2.39
CA SER A 436 -31.01 -12.92 -2.98
C SER A 436 -30.78 -13.42 -4.41
N LEU A 437 -31.30 -14.62 -4.72
CA LEU A 437 -31.31 -15.18 -6.09
C LEU A 437 -32.18 -14.35 -7.03
N ASN A 438 -33.39 -13.93 -6.59
CA ASN A 438 -34.30 -13.15 -7.42
C ASN A 438 -33.77 -11.75 -7.73
N ALA A 439 -33.04 -11.10 -6.81
CA ALA A 439 -32.44 -9.79 -7.05
C ALA A 439 -31.37 -9.81 -8.14
N LYS A 440 -30.55 -10.87 -8.18
CA LYS A 440 -29.49 -11.06 -9.18
C LYS A 440 -30.03 -11.63 -10.51
N PHE A 441 -31.17 -12.26 -10.49
CA PHE A 441 -31.77 -12.92 -11.65
C PHE A 441 -32.05 -11.98 -12.83
N ASN A 442 -32.66 -10.83 -12.56
CA ASN A 442 -33.05 -9.86 -13.57
C ASN A 442 -31.85 -9.27 -14.35
N GLN A 443 -30.64 -9.44 -13.82
CA GLN A 443 -29.41 -9.00 -14.44
C GLN A 443 -28.98 -9.91 -15.60
N PHE A 444 -29.23 -11.23 -15.49
CA PHE A 444 -28.72 -12.25 -16.40
C PHE A 444 -29.79 -12.87 -17.32
N ALA A 445 -31.04 -12.79 -16.93
CA ALA A 445 -32.12 -13.43 -17.64
C ALA A 445 -33.34 -12.53 -17.86
N GLU A 446 -34.05 -12.75 -18.91
CA GLU A 446 -35.32 -12.13 -19.22
C GLU A 446 -36.47 -13.09 -18.87
N PRO A 447 -37.51 -12.68 -18.13
CA PRO A 447 -38.65 -13.50 -17.80
C PRO A 447 -39.75 -13.44 -18.89
N MET A 448 -40.47 -14.51 -19.05
CA MET A 448 -41.71 -14.62 -19.81
C MET A 448 -42.77 -15.28 -18.97
N PHE A 449 -43.96 -14.72 -18.94
CA PHE A 449 -45.14 -15.27 -18.27
C PHE A 449 -46.03 -15.95 -19.30
N LYS A 450 -46.46 -17.17 -19.01
CA LYS A 450 -47.37 -17.92 -19.86
C LYS A 450 -48.53 -18.45 -19.00
N ASP A 451 -49.75 -18.09 -19.37
CA ASP A 451 -50.94 -18.64 -18.76
C ASP A 451 -51.12 -20.11 -19.20
N THR A 452 -51.35 -20.97 -18.26
CA THR A 452 -51.63 -22.38 -18.46
C THR A 452 -52.90 -22.74 -17.72
N ARG A 453 -53.49 -23.93 -18.03
CA ARG A 453 -54.70 -24.44 -17.31
C ARG A 453 -54.44 -24.65 -15.80
N GLU A 454 -53.17 -24.70 -15.38
CA GLU A 454 -52.75 -24.91 -13.99
C GLU A 454 -52.27 -23.59 -13.33
N GLY A 455 -52.43 -22.42 -13.98
CA GLY A 455 -51.99 -21.11 -13.52
C GLY A 455 -50.83 -20.53 -14.36
N VAL A 456 -50.29 -19.39 -13.90
CA VAL A 456 -49.22 -18.71 -14.62
C VAL A 456 -47.88 -19.44 -14.42
N ARG A 457 -47.30 -19.92 -15.52
CA ARG A 457 -45.93 -20.47 -15.50
C ARG A 457 -44.92 -19.40 -15.98
N VAL A 458 -43.82 -19.30 -15.27
CA VAL A 458 -42.73 -18.35 -15.59
C VAL A 458 -41.62 -19.14 -16.28
N TYR A 459 -41.32 -18.72 -17.50
CA TYR A 459 -40.17 -19.18 -18.27
C TYR A 459 -39.12 -18.07 -18.27
N ILE A 460 -37.88 -18.45 -18.44
CA ILE A 460 -36.76 -17.53 -18.50
C ILE A 460 -35.81 -17.87 -19.63
N ARG A 461 -35.13 -16.89 -20.14
CA ARG A 461 -34.11 -17.04 -21.16
C ARG A 461 -32.93 -16.17 -20.78
N LEU A 462 -31.70 -16.66 -20.98
CA LEU A 462 -30.51 -15.83 -20.80
C LEU A 462 -30.55 -14.67 -21.79
N ARG A 463 -30.17 -13.49 -21.35
CA ARG A 463 -30.05 -12.31 -22.23
C ARG A 463 -29.02 -12.58 -23.31
N PRO A 464 -29.13 -11.97 -24.52
CA PRO A 464 -28.28 -12.25 -25.66
C PRO A 464 -26.77 -12.20 -25.35
N GLU A 465 -26.36 -11.24 -24.52
CA GLU A 465 -24.96 -11.03 -24.11
C GLU A 465 -24.40 -12.21 -23.28
N TYR A 466 -25.26 -13.02 -22.64
CA TYR A 466 -24.85 -14.16 -21.82
C TYR A 466 -25.03 -15.53 -22.53
N ARG A 467 -25.54 -15.53 -23.77
CA ARG A 467 -25.75 -16.77 -24.55
C ARG A 467 -24.50 -17.30 -25.23
N LYS A 468 -23.43 -16.48 -25.37
CA LYS A 468 -22.21 -16.84 -26.10
C LYS A 468 -21.41 -17.94 -25.42
N GLY A 469 -21.35 -19.13 -26.04
CA GLY A 469 -20.54 -20.26 -25.59
C GLY A 469 -20.75 -21.56 -26.33
N LYS A 470 -21.04 -21.53 -27.63
CA LYS A 470 -20.76 -22.65 -28.58
C LYS A 470 -20.52 -22.03 -29.98
N GLY A 471 -19.26 -22.01 -30.41
CA GLY A 471 -18.84 -21.90 -31.78
C GLY A 471 -19.12 -20.57 -32.48
N ALA A 472 -18.12 -19.70 -32.52
CA ALA A 472 -17.76 -18.94 -33.72
C ALA A 472 -16.28 -19.15 -33.93
#